data_6fd3e35ebb67b812e4a39dc1b473062e
#
_entry.id   6fd3e35ebb67b812e4a39dc1b473062e
#
_cell.length_a   1.000
_cell.length_b   1.000
_cell.length_c   1.000
_cell.angle_alpha   90.00
_cell.angle_beta   90.00
_cell.angle_gamma   90.00
#
_symmetry.space_group_name_H-M   'P 1'
#
loop_
_entity.id
_entity.type
_entity.pdbx_description
1 polymer ?
#
loop_
_entity_poly.entity_id
_entity_poly.type
_entity_poly.pdbx_seq_one_letter_code
_entity_poly.pdbx_strand_id
1 'polypeptide(L)'
;DKKPYGPLPRDWAHYKGLYVQGNKVVLSYTVGSRGIFEMPSLHGKNVFIRNLHVAPGTKEIVMQVARGAGAQHLDGSGHIVLVKSAGSVTATNSNANEPVIAAAVLGDTGLWDLKDEENLRLRIPASTKAQKLRVLIWSGKRSEVADFSKAVAAVKAESEAPNLMQLTEGGKAKWTETVETKIQSGLATGPYATDTFILPNENPWKSW
;
A
#
# COMPACT_ATOMS: atom_id res chain seq x y z
N ASP A 1 23.84 8.40 -17.97
CA ASP A 1 23.14 8.80 -16.72
C ASP A 1 23.30 7.73 -15.66
N LYS A 2 24.22 7.99 -14.71
CA LYS A 2 24.34 7.14 -13.52
C LYS A 2 23.19 7.51 -12.56
N LYS A 3 22.02 6.86 -12.72
CA LYS A 3 20.98 6.93 -11.70
C LYS A 3 21.52 6.25 -10.43
N PRO A 4 21.47 6.89 -9.25
CA PRO A 4 21.91 6.25 -8.04
C PRO A 4 21.01 5.05 -7.74
N TYR A 5 21.56 3.86 -7.68
CA TYR A 5 20.91 2.67 -7.17
C TYR A 5 21.24 2.58 -5.67
N GLY A 6 20.19 2.46 -4.85
CA GLY A 6 20.39 2.32 -3.41
C GLY A 6 19.05 2.41 -2.68
N PRO A 7 19.03 2.18 -1.37
CA PRO A 7 17.84 2.37 -0.57
C PRO A 7 17.42 3.84 -0.62
N LEU A 8 16.10 4.06 -0.59
CA LEU A 8 15.55 5.41 -0.47
C LEU A 8 16.11 6.10 0.78
N PRO A 9 16.42 7.41 0.71
CA PRO A 9 16.78 8.19 1.88
C PRO A 9 15.70 8.02 2.97
N ARG A 10 16.14 7.91 4.22
CA ARG A 10 15.21 7.65 5.35
C ARG A 10 14.20 8.77 5.59
N ASP A 11 14.54 9.99 5.21
CA ASP A 11 13.67 11.16 5.25
C ASP A 11 12.60 11.14 4.14
N TRP A 12 12.80 10.36 3.07
CA TRP A 12 11.80 10.19 2.02
C TRP A 12 10.77 9.14 2.36
N ALA A 13 11.23 7.97 2.78
CA ALA A 13 10.35 6.89 3.18
C ALA A 13 11.07 5.94 4.14
N HIS A 14 10.36 5.44 5.14
CA HIS A 14 10.89 4.51 6.11
C HIS A 14 9.86 3.42 6.43
N TYR A 15 10.22 2.18 6.13
CA TYR A 15 9.44 1.02 6.54
C TYR A 15 9.53 0.84 8.06
N LYS A 16 8.37 0.69 8.73
CA LYS A 16 8.26 0.56 10.19
C LYS A 16 7.97 -0.87 10.62
N GLY A 17 7.35 -1.66 9.75
CA GLY A 17 6.95 -3.03 10.06
C GLY A 17 5.62 -3.39 9.44
N LEU A 18 5.10 -4.53 9.85
CA LEU A 18 3.77 -5.00 9.44
C LEU A 18 3.04 -5.61 10.63
N TYR A 19 1.72 -5.61 10.53
CA TYR A 19 0.81 -6.26 11.46
C TYR A 19 0.07 -7.36 10.71
N VAL A 20 0.00 -8.54 11.31
CA VAL A 20 -0.71 -9.70 10.74
C VAL A 20 -1.87 -10.05 11.66
N GLN A 21 -3.08 -10.07 11.10
CA GLN A 21 -4.28 -10.47 11.82
C GLN A 21 -5.11 -11.41 10.94
N GLY A 22 -5.02 -12.70 11.20
CA GLY A 22 -5.61 -13.73 10.36
C GLY A 22 -5.00 -13.70 8.95
N ASN A 23 -5.83 -13.48 7.94
CA ASN A 23 -5.42 -13.35 6.54
C ASN A 23 -5.20 -11.90 6.08
N LYS A 24 -5.22 -10.94 7.00
CA LYS A 24 -5.02 -9.52 6.72
C LYS A 24 -3.61 -9.11 7.12
N VAL A 25 -3.00 -8.29 6.30
CA VAL A 25 -1.67 -7.69 6.55
C VAL A 25 -1.79 -6.20 6.41
N VAL A 26 -1.36 -5.46 7.42
CA VAL A 26 -1.27 -4.00 7.40
C VAL A 26 0.20 -3.61 7.42
N LEU A 27 0.67 -2.97 6.36
CA LEU A 27 2.00 -2.40 6.27
C LEU A 27 2.02 -1.06 7.01
N SER A 28 3.08 -0.80 7.76
CA SER A 28 3.33 0.47 8.44
C SER A 28 4.61 1.10 7.90
N TYR A 29 4.52 2.33 7.43
CA TYR A 29 5.67 3.06 6.91
C TYR A 29 5.43 4.57 7.00
N THR A 30 6.45 5.37 6.73
CA THR A 30 6.34 6.83 6.60
C THR A 30 6.72 7.27 5.21
N VAL A 31 6.10 8.36 4.73
CA VAL A 31 6.51 9.13 3.56
C VAL A 31 6.70 10.57 4.02
N GLY A 32 7.94 11.04 3.98
CA GLY A 32 8.32 12.23 4.70
C GLY A 32 7.98 12.11 6.19
N SER A 33 7.25 13.07 6.73
CA SER A 33 6.78 13.06 8.12
C SER A 33 5.44 12.36 8.34
N ARG A 34 4.74 11.92 7.26
CA ARG A 34 3.41 11.33 7.37
C ARG A 34 3.48 9.82 7.56
N GLY A 35 2.86 9.32 8.62
CA GLY A 35 2.65 7.89 8.83
C GLY A 35 1.57 7.33 7.91
N ILE A 36 1.79 6.12 7.40
CA ILE A 36 0.85 5.44 6.53
C ILE A 36 0.65 4.01 7.02
N PHE A 37 -0.60 3.61 7.16
CA PHE A 37 -0.98 2.21 7.20
C PHE A 37 -1.61 1.83 5.86
N GLU A 38 -1.18 0.72 5.32
CA GLU A 38 -1.66 0.22 4.04
C GLU A 38 -2.03 -1.25 4.15
N MET A 39 -3.26 -1.59 3.74
CA MET A 39 -3.70 -2.97 3.64
C MET A 39 -4.05 -3.28 2.17
N PRO A 40 -3.26 -4.12 1.50
CA PRO A 40 -3.63 -4.63 0.19
C PRO A 40 -4.80 -5.59 0.32
N SER A 41 -5.69 -5.55 -0.65
CA SER A 41 -6.80 -6.49 -0.77
C SER A 41 -7.16 -6.70 -2.25
N LEU A 42 -8.00 -7.68 -2.52
CA LEU A 42 -8.47 -8.02 -3.87
C LEU A 42 -10.00 -8.01 -3.87
N HIS A 43 -10.59 -7.34 -4.87
CA HIS A 43 -12.01 -7.43 -5.14
C HIS A 43 -12.22 -8.25 -6.43
N GLY A 44 -13.04 -9.29 -6.33
CA GLY A 44 -13.20 -10.24 -7.41
C GLY A 44 -11.89 -10.97 -7.72
N LYS A 45 -11.57 -11.10 -9.01
CA LYS A 45 -10.38 -11.84 -9.49
C LYS A 45 -9.20 -10.96 -9.89
N ASN A 46 -9.45 -9.67 -10.19
CA ASN A 46 -8.47 -8.83 -10.91
C ASN A 46 -8.48 -7.35 -10.52
N VAL A 47 -9.25 -6.91 -9.52
CA VAL A 47 -9.19 -5.55 -9.02
C VAL A 47 -8.38 -5.53 -7.73
N PHE A 48 -7.16 -5.01 -7.81
CA PHE A 48 -6.29 -4.82 -6.66
C PHE A 48 -6.67 -3.53 -5.94
N ILE A 49 -6.80 -3.59 -4.62
CA ILE A 49 -7.17 -2.45 -3.79
C ILE A 49 -6.06 -2.17 -2.79
N ARG A 50 -5.62 -0.92 -2.72
CA ARG A 50 -4.76 -0.38 -1.67
C ARG A 50 -5.65 0.41 -0.71
N ASN A 51 -5.92 -0.14 0.46
CA ASN A 51 -6.63 0.56 1.51
C ASN A 51 -5.60 1.35 2.33
N LEU A 52 -5.76 2.66 2.41
CA LEU A 52 -4.79 3.57 3.02
C LEU A 52 -5.41 4.32 4.18
N HIS A 53 -4.67 4.41 5.27
CA HIS A 53 -4.88 5.37 6.34
C HIS A 53 -3.62 6.25 6.40
N VAL A 54 -3.78 7.51 6.04
CA VAL A 54 -2.70 8.49 5.95
C VAL A 54 -2.81 9.46 7.10
N ALA A 55 -1.82 9.51 7.97
CA ALA A 55 -1.79 10.42 9.12
C ALA A 55 -1.86 11.90 8.69
N PRO A 56 -2.30 12.81 9.57
CA PRO A 56 -2.22 14.24 9.33
C PRO A 56 -0.82 14.68 8.92
N GLY A 57 -0.73 15.76 8.17
CA GLY A 57 0.56 16.34 7.80
C GLY A 57 0.41 17.60 6.95
N THR A 58 1.44 18.43 7.00
CA THR A 58 1.47 19.76 6.35
C THR A 58 1.96 19.72 4.92
N LYS A 59 2.49 18.57 4.46
CA LYS A 59 2.98 18.40 3.09
C LYS A 59 2.11 17.39 2.35
N GLU A 60 1.92 17.66 1.07
CA GLU A 60 1.36 16.70 0.13
C GLU A 60 2.30 15.51 -0.03
N ILE A 61 1.74 14.34 -0.27
CA ILE A 61 2.48 13.15 -0.71
C ILE A 61 1.97 12.68 -2.06
N VAL A 62 2.86 12.05 -2.83
CA VAL A 62 2.57 11.57 -4.18
C VAL A 62 2.80 10.07 -4.22
N MET A 63 1.80 9.35 -4.74
CA MET A 63 1.86 7.92 -4.97
C MET A 63 1.93 7.66 -6.48
N GLN A 64 2.93 6.92 -6.92
CA GLN A 64 2.90 6.34 -8.27
C GLN A 64 1.97 5.13 -8.26
N VAL A 65 0.92 5.17 -9.07
CA VAL A 65 -0.12 4.12 -9.13
C VAL A 65 0.16 3.16 -10.27
N ALA A 66 0.55 3.69 -11.44
CA ALA A 66 0.87 2.87 -12.61
C ALA A 66 1.91 3.56 -13.49
N ARG A 67 2.53 2.78 -14.37
CA ARG A 67 3.30 3.30 -15.50
C ARG A 67 2.48 3.12 -16.78
N GLY A 68 2.37 4.18 -17.55
CA GLY A 68 1.61 4.16 -18.79
C GLY A 68 1.39 5.57 -19.32
N ALA A 69 1.13 5.66 -20.60
CA ALA A 69 0.97 6.95 -21.31
C ALA A 69 -0.49 7.32 -21.54
N GLY A 70 -0.74 8.58 -21.81
CA GLY A 70 -2.03 9.08 -22.25
C GLY A 70 -3.12 8.93 -21.19
N ALA A 71 -2.80 9.26 -19.94
CA ALA A 71 -3.76 9.24 -18.85
C ALA A 71 -4.95 10.17 -19.12
N GLN A 72 -6.16 9.66 -18.91
CA GLN A 72 -7.40 10.41 -19.11
C GLN A 72 -8.45 10.02 -18.10
N HIS A 73 -9.32 10.96 -17.74
CA HIS A 73 -10.51 10.63 -16.94
C HIS A 73 -11.52 9.82 -17.77
N LEU A 74 -12.11 8.82 -17.15
CA LEU A 74 -13.17 8.00 -17.75
C LEU A 74 -14.57 8.46 -17.39
N ASP A 75 -14.68 9.15 -16.27
CA ASP A 75 -15.97 9.62 -15.75
C ASP A 75 -15.94 11.10 -15.46
N GLY A 76 -17.13 11.71 -15.49
CA GLY A 76 -17.28 13.14 -15.16
C GLY A 76 -16.99 13.49 -13.71
N SER A 77 -16.83 12.49 -12.83
CA SER A 77 -16.51 12.71 -11.41
C SER A 77 -15.01 12.90 -11.16
N GLY A 78 -14.17 12.55 -12.15
CA GLY A 78 -12.71 12.61 -12.01
C GLY A 78 -12.10 11.56 -11.10
N HIS A 79 -12.89 10.57 -10.63
CA HIS A 79 -12.41 9.54 -9.73
C HIS A 79 -11.77 8.36 -10.45
N ILE A 80 -12.19 8.09 -11.70
CA ILE A 80 -11.70 6.97 -12.50
C ILE A 80 -10.82 7.49 -13.63
N VAL A 81 -9.65 6.89 -13.77
CA VAL A 81 -8.69 7.23 -14.84
C VAL A 81 -8.28 5.98 -15.60
N LEU A 82 -7.93 6.16 -16.86
CA LEU A 82 -7.42 5.14 -17.75
C LEU A 82 -6.06 5.59 -18.29
N VAL A 83 -5.12 4.66 -18.36
CA VAL A 83 -3.84 4.85 -19.06
C VAL A 83 -3.58 3.69 -20.00
N LYS A 84 -2.85 3.93 -21.08
CA LYS A 84 -2.32 2.86 -21.93
C LYS A 84 -1.21 2.14 -21.18
N SER A 85 -1.21 0.82 -21.24
CA SER A 85 -0.14 0.04 -20.62
C SER A 85 1.21 0.36 -21.27
N ALA A 86 2.28 0.40 -20.47
CA ALA A 86 3.63 0.61 -20.97
C ALA A 86 3.98 -0.45 -22.00
N GLY A 87 4.46 -0.04 -23.19
CA GLY A 87 4.78 -0.94 -24.30
C GLY A 87 3.69 -1.06 -25.37
N SER A 88 2.53 -0.44 -25.21
CA SER A 88 1.52 -0.35 -26.27
C SER A 88 1.94 0.68 -27.33
N VAL A 89 2.32 0.24 -28.51
CA VAL A 89 2.95 1.06 -29.57
C VAL A 89 1.95 1.71 -30.53
N THR A 90 0.65 1.51 -30.37
CA THR A 90 -0.35 1.99 -31.34
C THR A 90 -0.95 3.34 -30.94
N ALA A 91 -0.49 4.37 -31.62
CA ALA A 91 -0.73 5.77 -31.28
C ALA A 91 -2.08 6.37 -31.71
N THR A 92 -2.90 5.74 -32.56
CA THR A 92 -3.97 6.49 -33.25
C THR A 92 -5.36 5.87 -33.31
N ASN A 93 -5.54 4.60 -33.00
CA ASN A 93 -6.88 3.99 -32.99
C ASN A 93 -7.09 3.22 -31.66
N SER A 94 -8.11 3.62 -30.91
CA SER A 94 -8.55 2.93 -29.68
C SER A 94 -9.07 1.53 -30.04
N ASN A 95 -8.16 0.55 -30.10
CA ASN A 95 -8.51 -0.84 -30.34
C ASN A 95 -9.17 -1.43 -29.09
N ALA A 96 -10.30 -2.11 -29.27
CA ALA A 96 -11.01 -2.79 -28.18
C ALA A 96 -10.11 -3.79 -27.41
N ASN A 97 -9.14 -4.38 -28.07
CA ASN A 97 -8.17 -5.33 -27.49
C ASN A 97 -6.89 -4.67 -26.94
N GLU A 98 -6.78 -3.35 -26.99
CA GLU A 98 -5.62 -2.62 -26.45
C GLU A 98 -5.47 -2.89 -24.95
N PRO A 99 -4.27 -3.30 -24.47
CA PRO A 99 -4.04 -3.43 -23.04
C PRO A 99 -4.02 -2.07 -22.36
N VAL A 100 -4.80 -1.94 -21.32
CA VAL A 100 -4.94 -0.71 -20.55
C VAL A 100 -4.85 -0.98 -19.05
N ILE A 101 -4.53 0.05 -18.28
CA ILE A 101 -4.64 0.06 -16.84
C ILE A 101 -5.72 1.08 -16.47
N ALA A 102 -6.67 0.67 -15.66
CA ALA A 102 -7.62 1.59 -15.05
C ALA A 102 -7.38 1.69 -13.56
N ALA A 103 -7.53 2.89 -13.03
CA ALA A 103 -7.42 3.13 -11.60
C ALA A 103 -8.54 4.04 -11.11
N ALA A 104 -8.93 3.84 -9.85
CA ALA A 104 -9.94 4.68 -9.20
C ALA A 104 -9.50 5.03 -7.78
N VAL A 105 -9.95 6.19 -7.29
CA VAL A 105 -9.77 6.60 -5.91
C VAL A 105 -11.13 6.82 -5.26
N LEU A 106 -11.32 6.24 -4.07
CA LEU A 106 -12.53 6.36 -3.25
C LEU A 106 -12.15 6.79 -1.84
N GLY A 107 -13.05 7.48 -1.17
CA GLY A 107 -12.86 7.97 0.21
C GLY A 107 -12.50 9.44 0.25
N ASP A 108 -11.48 9.80 1.04
CA ASP A 108 -11.04 11.19 1.17
C ASP A 108 -10.34 11.72 -0.08
N THR A 109 -9.97 12.99 -0.08
CA THR A 109 -9.46 13.67 -1.26
C THR A 109 -8.16 13.08 -1.77
N GLY A 110 -8.21 12.54 -2.98
CA GLY A 110 -7.07 12.17 -3.79
C GLY A 110 -7.22 12.80 -5.18
N LEU A 111 -6.16 13.39 -5.70
CA LEU A 111 -6.17 14.11 -6.97
C LEU A 111 -5.25 13.40 -7.97
N TRP A 112 -5.80 13.01 -9.12
CA TRP A 112 -5.00 12.43 -10.18
C TRP A 112 -4.10 13.48 -10.82
N ASP A 113 -2.82 13.17 -10.97
CA ASP A 113 -1.88 13.92 -11.76
C ASP A 113 -1.73 13.23 -13.13
N LEU A 114 -2.33 13.83 -14.15
CA LEU A 114 -2.36 13.32 -15.52
C LEU A 114 -1.33 13.99 -16.42
N LYS A 115 -0.46 14.85 -15.89
CA LYS A 115 0.51 15.63 -16.67
C LYS A 115 1.77 14.85 -17.00
N ASP A 116 2.06 13.80 -16.23
CA ASP A 116 3.23 12.97 -16.50
C ASP A 116 2.91 11.98 -17.64
N GLU A 117 3.71 12.00 -18.69
CA GLU A 117 3.48 11.19 -19.88
C GLU A 117 3.80 9.70 -19.69
N GLU A 118 4.51 9.34 -18.62
CA GLU A 118 4.94 7.97 -18.37
C GLU A 118 4.32 7.36 -17.10
N ASN A 119 3.81 8.21 -16.19
CA ASN A 119 3.39 7.74 -14.88
C ASN A 119 2.03 8.30 -14.49
N LEU A 120 1.13 7.40 -14.09
CA LEU A 120 -0.09 7.79 -13.40
C LEU A 120 0.22 7.98 -11.92
N ARG A 121 0.01 9.20 -11.43
CA ARG A 121 0.24 9.56 -10.04
C ARG A 121 -1.03 10.02 -9.36
N LEU A 122 -1.15 9.68 -8.08
CA LEU A 122 -2.17 10.18 -7.17
C LEU A 122 -1.52 11.12 -6.16
N ARG A 123 -2.00 12.34 -6.09
CA ARG A 123 -1.59 13.36 -5.12
C ARG A 123 -2.55 13.30 -3.93
N ILE A 124 -2.03 13.14 -2.74
CA ILE A 124 -2.78 13.15 -1.49
C ILE A 124 -2.44 14.45 -0.76
N PRO A 125 -3.35 15.42 -0.72
CA PRO A 125 -3.06 16.75 -0.19
C PRO A 125 -2.67 16.74 1.29
N ALA A 126 -2.04 17.82 1.74
CA ALA A 126 -1.88 18.11 3.16
C ALA A 126 -3.25 18.12 3.85
N SER A 127 -3.29 17.63 5.09
CA SER A 127 -4.51 17.59 5.87
C SER A 127 -4.20 17.65 7.37
N THR A 128 -5.02 18.37 8.12
CA THR A 128 -4.97 18.39 9.59
C THR A 128 -5.66 17.19 10.24
N LYS A 129 -6.37 16.39 9.43
CA LYS A 129 -7.03 15.16 9.86
C LYS A 129 -6.43 13.97 9.12
N ALA A 130 -6.54 12.79 9.71
CA ALA A 130 -6.21 11.55 9.01
C ALA A 130 -7.12 11.38 7.80
N GLN A 131 -6.55 10.84 6.71
CA GLN A 131 -7.28 10.60 5.46
C GLN A 131 -7.36 9.09 5.21
N LYS A 132 -8.53 8.63 4.77
CA LYS A 132 -8.79 7.24 4.42
C LYS A 132 -9.10 7.16 2.93
N LEU A 133 -8.29 6.43 2.19
CA LEU A 133 -8.46 6.25 0.75
C LEU A 133 -8.45 4.77 0.38
N ARG A 134 -9.20 4.43 -0.65
CA ARG A 134 -9.08 3.17 -1.36
C ARG A 134 -8.65 3.45 -2.79
N VAL A 135 -7.48 2.96 -3.17
CA VAL A 135 -6.97 3.08 -4.54
C VAL A 135 -7.15 1.73 -5.21
N LEU A 136 -8.04 1.68 -6.18
CA LEU A 136 -8.35 0.50 -6.97
C LEU A 136 -7.51 0.51 -8.24
N ILE A 137 -6.92 -0.62 -8.58
CA ILE A 137 -6.06 -0.77 -9.77
C ILE A 137 -6.50 -2.04 -10.49
N TRP A 138 -6.68 -1.92 -11.78
CA TRP A 138 -7.07 -3.01 -12.67
C TRP A 138 -6.30 -2.93 -13.97
N SER A 139 -6.01 -4.08 -14.57
CA SER A 139 -5.46 -4.14 -15.92
C SER A 139 -6.21 -5.17 -16.75
N GLY A 140 -6.41 -4.86 -18.01
CA GLY A 140 -7.15 -5.70 -18.94
C GLY A 140 -7.26 -5.08 -20.31
N LYS A 141 -8.22 -5.51 -21.09
CA LYS A 141 -8.50 -4.95 -22.42
C LYS A 141 -9.38 -3.70 -22.30
N ARG A 142 -9.21 -2.76 -23.21
CA ARG A 142 -10.05 -1.54 -23.28
C ARG A 142 -11.54 -1.87 -23.31
N SER A 143 -11.96 -2.93 -24.01
CA SER A 143 -13.35 -3.37 -24.06
C SER A 143 -13.93 -3.81 -22.71
N GLU A 144 -13.09 -4.16 -21.74
CA GLU A 144 -13.49 -4.67 -20.43
C GLU A 144 -13.53 -3.57 -19.34
N VAL A 145 -13.23 -2.33 -19.71
CA VAL A 145 -13.18 -1.18 -18.77
C VAL A 145 -14.52 -0.94 -18.08
N ALA A 146 -15.62 -1.23 -18.74
CA ALA A 146 -16.96 -1.13 -18.14
C ALA A 146 -17.14 -2.05 -16.93
N ASP A 147 -16.49 -3.21 -16.91
CA ASP A 147 -16.54 -4.13 -15.77
C ASP A 147 -15.73 -3.61 -14.60
N PHE A 148 -14.61 -2.91 -14.86
CA PHE A 148 -13.90 -2.18 -13.81
C PHE A 148 -14.77 -1.09 -13.20
N SER A 149 -15.52 -0.31 -14.01
CA SER A 149 -16.43 0.71 -13.50
C SER A 149 -17.54 0.13 -12.61
N LYS A 150 -18.07 -1.05 -12.98
CA LYS A 150 -19.02 -1.79 -12.12
C LYS A 150 -18.38 -2.23 -10.81
N ALA A 151 -17.14 -2.74 -10.85
CA ALA A 151 -16.40 -3.13 -9.65
C ALA A 151 -16.14 -1.94 -8.73
N VAL A 152 -15.79 -0.77 -9.27
CA VAL A 152 -15.65 0.49 -8.51
C VAL A 152 -16.95 0.85 -7.81
N ALA A 153 -18.09 0.77 -8.52
CA ALA A 153 -19.40 1.04 -7.94
C ALA A 153 -19.76 0.04 -6.84
N ALA A 154 -19.46 -1.25 -7.02
CA ALA A 154 -19.66 -2.27 -6.00
C ALA A 154 -18.81 -2.00 -4.74
N VAL A 155 -17.52 -1.74 -4.89
CA VAL A 155 -16.63 -1.40 -3.77
C VAL A 155 -17.07 -0.12 -3.07
N LYS A 156 -17.61 0.86 -3.80
CA LYS A 156 -18.16 2.08 -3.21
C LYS A 156 -19.42 1.80 -2.38
N ALA A 157 -20.25 0.86 -2.83
CA ALA A 157 -21.48 0.45 -2.14
C ALA A 157 -21.22 -0.47 -0.93
N GLU A 158 -20.11 -1.23 -0.94
CA GLU A 158 -19.65 -1.96 0.23
C GLU A 158 -19.36 -0.95 1.35
N SER A 159 -19.86 -1.25 2.54
CA SER A 159 -19.67 -0.37 3.72
C SER A 159 -18.22 -0.02 3.94
N GLU A 160 -17.98 1.02 4.70
CA GLU A 160 -16.74 1.73 5.05
C GLU A 160 -15.41 0.99 4.78
N ALA A 161 -14.42 1.75 4.31
CA ALA A 161 -13.05 1.28 4.26
C ALA A 161 -12.65 0.60 5.58
N PRO A 162 -11.89 -0.51 5.54
CA PRO A 162 -11.52 -1.24 6.75
C PRO A 162 -10.80 -0.33 7.73
N ASN A 163 -11.12 -0.49 9.02
CA ASN A 163 -10.45 0.28 10.07
C ASN A 163 -9.04 -0.26 10.29
N LEU A 164 -8.07 0.29 9.56
CA LEU A 164 -6.68 -0.18 9.63
C LEU A 164 -6.06 0.04 11.01
N MET A 165 -6.47 1.07 11.74
CA MET A 165 -5.97 1.31 13.10
C MET A 165 -6.31 0.17 14.03
N GLN A 166 -7.53 -0.34 13.97
CA GLN A 166 -7.95 -1.49 14.78
C GLN A 166 -7.16 -2.75 14.43
N LEU A 167 -6.76 -2.93 13.19
CA LEU A 167 -5.95 -4.06 12.75
C LEU A 167 -4.48 -3.98 13.20
N THR A 168 -4.03 -2.82 13.71
CA THR A 168 -2.70 -2.66 14.33
C THR A 168 -2.71 -2.89 15.83
N GLU A 169 -3.88 -3.00 16.45
CA GLU A 169 -4.00 -3.46 17.83
C GLU A 169 -3.65 -4.94 17.88
N GLY A 170 -2.79 -5.34 18.79
CA GLY A 170 -2.38 -6.76 18.91
C GLY A 170 -3.57 -7.68 19.09
N GLY A 171 -3.57 -8.80 18.40
CA GLY A 171 -4.54 -9.88 18.62
C GLY A 171 -4.25 -10.62 19.93
N LYS A 172 -5.15 -11.51 20.31
CA LYS A 172 -4.89 -12.43 21.42
C LYS A 172 -3.63 -13.26 21.12
N ALA A 173 -2.81 -13.49 22.15
CA ALA A 173 -1.65 -14.37 22.01
C ALA A 173 -2.08 -15.72 21.43
N LYS A 174 -1.34 -16.21 20.44
CA LYS A 174 -1.61 -17.52 19.83
C LYS A 174 -1.42 -18.66 20.84
N TRP A 175 -0.48 -18.47 21.73
CA TRP A 175 -0.18 -19.39 22.84
C TRP A 175 -0.34 -18.64 24.16
N THR A 176 -0.95 -19.28 25.11
CA THR A 176 -1.19 -18.73 26.46
C THR A 176 -0.01 -19.04 27.40
N GLU A 177 0.74 -20.09 27.06
CA GLU A 177 1.91 -20.49 27.81
C GLU A 177 3.07 -19.55 27.51
N THR A 178 3.78 -19.14 28.54
CA THR A 178 5.01 -18.36 28.49
C THR A 178 6.12 -19.07 29.24
N VAL A 179 7.31 -19.00 28.72
CA VAL A 179 8.52 -19.48 29.42
C VAL A 179 9.46 -18.30 29.58
N GLU A 180 9.87 -18.06 30.81
CA GLU A 180 10.81 -16.98 31.13
C GLU A 180 12.21 -17.53 31.29
N THR A 181 13.19 -16.89 30.65
CA THR A 181 14.59 -17.20 30.83
C THR A 181 15.38 -15.94 31.15
N LYS A 182 16.52 -16.11 31.81
CA LYS A 182 17.41 -14.99 32.12
C LYS A 182 18.45 -14.80 31.02
N ILE A 183 18.75 -13.56 30.71
CA ILE A 183 19.88 -13.21 29.87
C ILE A 183 21.14 -13.19 30.75
N GLN A 184 22.20 -13.86 30.30
CA GLN A 184 23.52 -13.69 30.87
C GLN A 184 24.24 -12.60 30.11
N SER A 185 24.34 -11.42 30.71
CA SER A 185 25.07 -10.31 30.10
C SER A 185 26.57 -10.56 30.13
N GLY A 186 27.20 -10.43 28.98
CA GLY A 186 28.64 -10.53 28.85
C GLY A 186 29.37 -9.33 29.45
N LEU A 187 30.54 -9.56 29.97
CA LEU A 187 31.43 -8.47 30.44
C LEU A 187 31.98 -7.75 29.21
N ALA A 188 31.80 -6.43 29.16
CA ALA A 188 32.39 -5.57 28.13
C ALA A 188 33.92 -5.36 28.45
N THR A 189 34.72 -6.33 28.11
CA THR A 189 36.22 -6.23 28.26
C THR A 189 36.92 -5.70 27.02
N GLY A 190 36.16 -5.33 25.99
CA GLY A 190 36.67 -4.85 24.69
C GLY A 190 35.59 -4.04 23.94
N PRO A 191 35.78 -3.81 22.64
CA PRO A 191 34.82 -3.05 21.82
C PRO A 191 33.47 -3.75 21.61
N TYR A 192 33.36 -5.01 22.01
CA TYR A 192 32.12 -5.81 21.89
C TYR A 192 31.82 -6.51 23.21
N ALA A 193 30.53 -6.59 23.54
CA ALA A 193 29.99 -7.45 24.60
C ALA A 193 29.03 -8.48 23.96
N THR A 194 29.01 -9.69 24.48
CA THR A 194 28.10 -10.73 24.00
C THR A 194 27.14 -11.11 25.12
N ASP A 195 25.85 -10.89 24.90
CA ASP A 195 24.80 -11.38 25.78
C ASP A 195 24.37 -12.78 25.34
N THR A 196 24.23 -13.67 26.28
CA THR A 196 23.80 -15.05 26.01
C THR A 196 22.34 -15.22 26.42
N PHE A 197 21.49 -15.56 25.43
CA PHE A 197 20.13 -15.99 25.68
C PHE A 197 20.11 -17.47 26.03
N ILE A 198 19.63 -17.80 27.21
CA ILE A 198 19.46 -19.19 27.61
C ILE A 198 18.16 -19.70 27.06
N LEU A 199 18.22 -20.70 26.19
CA LEU A 199 17.01 -21.32 25.66
C LEU A 199 16.36 -22.14 26.79
N PRO A 200 15.02 -22.12 26.95
CA PRO A 200 14.33 -22.90 27.96
C PRO A 200 14.42 -24.37 27.62
N ASN A 201 14.60 -25.20 28.63
CA ASN A 201 14.56 -26.66 28.49
C ASN A 201 13.15 -27.18 28.19
N GLU A 202 12.15 -26.44 28.60
CA GLU A 202 10.74 -26.76 28.36
C GLU A 202 10.28 -26.06 27.06
N ASN A 203 9.65 -26.84 26.20
CA ASN A 203 9.06 -26.36 24.97
C ASN A 203 7.58 -26.76 24.86
N PRO A 204 6.69 -26.02 25.53
CA PRO A 204 5.26 -26.32 25.52
C PRO A 204 4.63 -26.24 24.12
N TRP A 205 5.29 -25.54 23.18
CA TRP A 205 4.80 -25.36 21.81
C TRP A 205 5.30 -26.42 20.83
N LYS A 206 6.22 -27.29 21.25
CA LYS A 206 6.85 -28.33 20.40
C LYS A 206 7.36 -27.76 19.05
N SER A 207 8.01 -26.59 19.09
CA SER A 207 8.36 -25.79 17.92
C SER A 207 9.81 -25.91 17.45
N TRP A 208 10.66 -26.72 18.11
CA TRP A 208 12.01 -27.09 17.69
C TRP A 208 12.28 -28.57 17.74
#